data_62480f331e5a67cd80234cb7569a6737
#
_entry.id   62480f331e5a67cd80234cb7569a6737
#
_cell.length_a   1.000
_cell.length_b   1.000
_cell.length_c   1.000
_cell.angle_alpha   90.00
_cell.angle_beta   90.00
_cell.angle_gamma   90.00
#
_symmetry.space_group_name_H-M   'P 1'
#
loop_
_entity.id
_entity.type
_entity.pdbx_description
1 polymer ?
#
loop_
_entity_poly.entity_id
_entity_poly.type
_entity_poly.pdbx_seq_one_letter_code
_entity_poly.pdbx_strand_id
1 'polypeptide(L)'
;MITPKRLIKNAEEYPNEPAFSFKDENGDWHTDTWLEFRDFVFQIAKSLIALGVESNDKVCIYSYNRKEWFGAYAATQIIGAVVTSVYHTCSSDEVEWIVKNSNSKIVFVGNNPNDNGEKKKMPHNRILPVLEKNDHIQDVVLMKDIPLANHGKMVAWDDFINSGNDINESEIHTKLNNINENDSASLIYTSGTTGNPKGVELTHANWSFEVSKSQEILEFNQGENYVSWLPLAHVFGQLVDNHTWIKDALHLHVVDSPLSIVDYAKEVKPHLFIGVPRIYEKIYSNLKSVIDSKTVIRVGLKIPLLSSIFKGLLKNAVGFSNTRFAGTGAAPINPEILKLFLSLDIPLYEGYGMTENTAIATTNYEGNNKIGTVGKAINETEIKIADDGEILIRGKHVMKGYYKNQEATNETVINEWLHTGDIGKIDAEGYLSITGRIKEIYVSSGGKNIAPLVIEETMKSIPLVSQCYLVGDKRKYCTALFTLDVGVILRDKVHVER
;
A
#
# COMPACT_ATOMS: atom_id res chain seq x y z
N MET A 1 -17.63 -4.10 12.42
CA MET A 1 -17.08 -3.07 13.39
C MET A 1 -16.05 -2.25 12.65
N ILE A 2 -16.19 -0.92 12.66
CA ILE A 2 -15.25 0.01 12.00
C ILE A 2 -13.88 0.01 12.70
N THR A 3 -12.81 0.27 11.94
CA THR A 3 -11.43 0.22 12.42
C THR A 3 -11.16 1.08 13.66
N PRO A 4 -11.64 2.34 13.78
CA PRO A 4 -11.45 3.14 15.00
C PRO A 4 -11.99 2.47 16.27
N LYS A 5 -13.18 1.85 16.21
CA LYS A 5 -13.76 1.12 17.35
C LYS A 5 -12.99 -0.16 17.67
N ARG A 6 -12.42 -0.82 16.64
CA ARG A 6 -11.59 -2.03 16.84
C ARG A 6 -10.29 -1.72 17.54
N LEU A 7 -9.65 -0.58 17.23
CA LEU A 7 -8.43 -0.14 17.90
C LEU A 7 -8.63 -0.02 19.42
N ILE A 8 -9.72 0.62 19.85
CA ILE A 8 -10.04 0.74 21.28
C ILE A 8 -10.22 -0.64 21.91
N LYS A 9 -10.97 -1.49 21.22
CA LYS A 9 -11.23 -2.86 21.69
C LYS A 9 -9.95 -3.70 21.81
N ASN A 10 -8.97 -3.52 20.90
CA ASN A 10 -7.68 -4.19 21.03
C ASN A 10 -6.93 -3.75 22.30
N ALA A 11 -6.95 -2.46 22.63
CA ALA A 11 -6.34 -1.96 23.87
C ALA A 11 -7.04 -2.48 25.14
N GLU A 12 -8.34 -2.79 25.07
CA GLU A 12 -9.10 -3.41 26.17
C GLU A 12 -8.83 -4.92 26.28
N GLU A 13 -8.82 -5.63 25.14
CA GLU A 13 -8.65 -7.09 25.08
C GLU A 13 -7.19 -7.54 25.24
N TYR A 14 -6.23 -6.75 24.74
CA TYR A 14 -4.81 -7.08 24.66
C TYR A 14 -3.90 -5.96 25.18
N PRO A 15 -4.16 -5.35 26.35
CA PRO A 15 -3.49 -4.10 26.78
C PRO A 15 -1.98 -4.18 26.81
N ASN A 16 -1.42 -5.33 27.18
CA ASN A 16 0.01 -5.54 27.36
C ASN A 16 0.69 -6.27 26.19
N GLU A 17 -0.08 -6.67 25.15
CA GLU A 17 0.48 -7.35 24.00
C GLU A 17 1.13 -6.36 23.04
N PRO A 18 2.23 -6.73 22.36
CA PRO A 18 2.89 -5.90 21.38
C PRO A 18 1.95 -5.50 20.23
N ALA A 19 1.89 -4.21 19.93
CA ALA A 19 1.08 -3.68 18.84
C ALA A 19 1.95 -3.11 17.71
N PHE A 20 2.94 -2.29 18.06
CA PHE A 20 3.65 -1.45 17.11
C PHE A 20 5.13 -1.36 17.46
N SER A 21 6.02 -1.72 16.52
CA SER A 21 7.46 -1.62 16.68
C SER A 21 8.11 -0.79 15.60
N PHE A 22 9.12 -0.02 15.99
CA PHE A 22 9.96 0.78 15.10
C PHE A 22 11.40 0.80 15.62
N LYS A 23 12.36 1.10 14.74
CA LYS A 23 13.75 1.29 15.15
C LYS A 23 14.04 2.77 15.37
N ASP A 24 14.83 3.07 16.41
CA ASP A 24 15.37 4.40 16.64
C ASP A 24 16.60 4.69 15.76
N GLU A 25 17.20 5.85 15.94
CA GLU A 25 18.40 6.30 15.23
C GLU A 25 19.64 5.41 15.45
N ASN A 26 19.68 4.65 16.56
CA ASN A 26 20.73 3.69 16.86
C ASN A 26 20.47 2.31 16.24
N GLY A 27 19.28 2.08 15.69
CA GLY A 27 18.83 0.81 15.15
C GLY A 27 18.22 -0.14 16.17
N ASP A 28 17.96 0.33 17.40
CA ASP A 28 17.35 -0.44 18.47
C ASP A 28 15.82 -0.44 18.34
N TRP A 29 15.21 -1.63 18.57
CA TRP A 29 13.77 -1.79 18.52
C TRP A 29 13.07 -1.16 19.74
N HIS A 30 12.08 -0.33 19.48
CA HIS A 30 11.10 0.15 20.43
C HIS A 30 9.74 -0.44 20.10
N THR A 31 9.04 -0.93 21.13
CA THR A 31 7.74 -1.58 20.96
C THR A 31 6.72 -0.93 21.88
N ASP A 32 5.63 -0.47 21.31
CA ASP A 32 4.44 -0.07 22.06
C ASP A 32 3.46 -1.27 22.15
N THR A 33 2.85 -1.41 23.30
CA THR A 33 1.69 -2.28 23.51
C THR A 33 0.43 -1.67 22.89
N TRP A 34 -0.65 -2.46 22.79
CA TRP A 34 -1.94 -1.93 22.32
C TRP A 34 -2.46 -0.79 23.19
N LEU A 35 -2.22 -0.84 24.51
CA LEU A 35 -2.60 0.22 25.42
C LEU A 35 -1.78 1.49 25.17
N GLU A 36 -0.46 1.39 25.09
CA GLU A 36 0.43 2.51 24.82
C GLU A 36 0.17 3.15 23.46
N PHE A 37 -0.09 2.33 22.43
CA PHE A 37 -0.43 2.86 21.09
C PHE A 37 -1.79 3.58 21.13
N ARG A 38 -2.82 3.02 21.79
CA ARG A 38 -4.11 3.70 22.00
C ARG A 38 -3.91 5.05 22.70
N ASP A 39 -3.11 5.10 23.76
CA ASP A 39 -2.86 6.33 24.52
C ASP A 39 -2.16 7.40 23.67
N PHE A 40 -1.20 6.99 22.85
CA PHE A 40 -0.57 7.85 21.86
C PHE A 40 -1.59 8.42 20.85
N VAL A 41 -2.46 7.57 20.30
CA VAL A 41 -3.54 8.00 19.42
C VAL A 41 -4.50 8.98 20.11
N PHE A 42 -4.83 8.74 21.37
CA PHE A 42 -5.72 9.61 22.13
C PHE A 42 -5.10 10.98 22.40
N GLN A 43 -3.80 11.06 22.66
CA GLN A 43 -3.10 12.35 22.78
C GLN A 43 -3.23 13.17 21.48
N ILE A 44 -3.00 12.56 20.32
CA ILE A 44 -3.17 13.22 19.03
C ILE A 44 -4.62 13.63 18.80
N ALA A 45 -5.58 12.77 19.15
CA ALA A 45 -7.02 13.05 18.99
C ALA A 45 -7.45 14.25 19.84
N LYS A 46 -7.00 14.33 21.12
CA LYS A 46 -7.23 15.48 21.99
C LYS A 46 -6.67 16.77 21.38
N SER A 47 -5.47 16.73 20.84
CA SER A 47 -4.84 17.89 20.21
C SER A 47 -5.57 18.34 18.95
N LEU A 48 -6.06 17.41 18.13
CA LEU A 48 -6.91 17.74 16.98
C LEU A 48 -8.23 18.40 17.40
N ILE A 49 -8.85 17.92 18.50
CA ILE A 49 -10.06 18.53 19.07
C ILE A 49 -9.73 19.95 19.58
N ALA A 50 -8.61 20.15 20.29
CA ALA A 50 -8.18 21.45 20.78
C ALA A 50 -7.94 22.47 19.64
N LEU A 51 -7.45 22.01 18.48
CA LEU A 51 -7.34 22.80 17.26
C LEU A 51 -8.68 23.00 16.54
N GLY A 52 -9.80 22.55 17.11
CA GLY A 52 -11.14 22.73 16.57
C GLY A 52 -11.45 21.84 15.36
N VAL A 53 -10.80 20.69 15.24
CA VAL A 53 -11.15 19.71 14.20
C VAL A 53 -12.46 19.02 14.55
N GLU A 54 -13.42 19.09 13.64
CA GLU A 54 -14.74 18.51 13.77
C GLU A 54 -14.94 17.29 12.85
N SER A 55 -16.03 16.55 13.10
CA SER A 55 -16.42 15.43 12.22
C SER A 55 -16.55 15.91 10.77
N ASN A 56 -16.09 15.10 9.83
CA ASN A 56 -16.00 15.38 8.40
C ASN A 56 -14.97 16.46 7.99
N ASP A 57 -14.29 17.14 8.91
CA ASP A 57 -13.11 17.94 8.54
C ASP A 57 -12.05 17.04 7.90
N LYS A 58 -11.21 17.61 7.03
CA LYS A 58 -10.13 16.87 6.37
C LYS A 58 -8.82 17.21 7.04
N VAL A 59 -8.10 16.16 7.40
CA VAL A 59 -6.74 16.22 7.96
C VAL A 59 -5.80 15.55 6.97
N CYS A 60 -4.84 16.32 6.47
CA CYS A 60 -3.88 15.84 5.49
C CYS A 60 -2.64 15.27 6.19
N ILE A 61 -2.11 14.17 5.66
CA ILE A 61 -0.84 13.58 6.12
C ILE A 61 0.12 13.53 4.93
N TYR A 62 1.17 14.34 4.98
CA TYR A 62 2.23 14.44 3.99
C TYR A 62 3.56 13.99 4.61
N SER A 63 3.81 12.69 4.65
CA SER A 63 4.93 12.12 5.39
C SER A 63 5.38 10.78 4.84
N TYR A 64 6.61 10.40 5.18
CA TYR A 64 7.09 9.03 5.14
C TYR A 64 6.40 8.18 6.21
N ASN A 65 6.51 6.82 6.10
CA ASN A 65 6.01 5.90 7.11
C ASN A 65 6.80 6.11 8.43
N ARG A 66 6.06 6.41 9.49
CA ARG A 66 6.60 6.63 10.83
C ARG A 66 5.47 6.56 11.87
N LYS A 67 5.79 6.37 13.14
CA LYS A 67 4.81 6.21 14.23
C LYS A 67 3.76 7.32 14.23
N GLU A 68 4.17 8.58 14.05
CA GLU A 68 3.26 9.73 14.04
C GLU A 68 2.28 9.69 12.86
N TRP A 69 2.66 9.07 11.73
CA TRP A 69 1.75 8.88 10.60
C TRP A 69 0.57 7.98 11.00
N PHE A 70 0.87 6.82 11.62
CA PHE A 70 -0.16 5.88 12.09
C PHE A 70 -1.03 6.49 13.19
N GLY A 71 -0.42 7.20 14.13
CA GLY A 71 -1.14 7.92 15.18
C GLY A 71 -2.07 8.99 14.63
N ALA A 72 -1.60 9.84 13.72
CA ALA A 72 -2.39 10.88 13.09
C ALA A 72 -3.56 10.30 12.27
N TYR A 73 -3.32 9.20 11.52
CA TYR A 73 -4.35 8.50 10.77
C TYR A 73 -5.46 7.98 11.70
N ALA A 74 -5.08 7.22 12.72
CA ALA A 74 -6.05 6.64 13.65
C ALA A 74 -6.78 7.72 14.46
N ALA A 75 -6.08 8.74 14.96
CA ALA A 75 -6.66 9.85 15.72
C ALA A 75 -7.69 10.63 14.89
N THR A 76 -7.36 10.93 13.63
CA THR A 76 -8.28 11.61 12.70
C THR A 76 -9.58 10.81 12.54
N GLN A 77 -9.48 9.50 12.32
CA GLN A 77 -10.66 8.66 12.15
C GLN A 77 -11.46 8.50 13.45
N ILE A 78 -10.79 8.43 14.61
CA ILE A 78 -11.46 8.27 15.93
C ILE A 78 -12.38 9.46 16.24
N ILE A 79 -12.01 10.68 15.83
CA ILE A 79 -12.84 11.88 16.03
C ILE A 79 -13.86 12.11 14.91
N GLY A 80 -13.99 11.17 13.96
CA GLY A 80 -14.92 11.27 12.81
C GLY A 80 -14.46 12.23 11.71
N ALA A 81 -13.21 12.68 11.72
CA ALA A 81 -12.61 13.44 10.65
C ALA A 81 -12.08 12.51 9.53
N VAL A 82 -11.83 13.06 8.35
CA VAL A 82 -11.45 12.31 7.14
C VAL A 82 -9.97 12.48 6.87
N VAL A 83 -9.26 11.37 6.74
CA VAL A 83 -7.83 11.40 6.40
C VAL A 83 -7.65 11.67 4.91
N THR A 84 -6.78 12.63 4.58
CA THR A 84 -6.28 12.87 3.23
C THR A 84 -4.80 12.51 3.20
N SER A 85 -4.41 11.48 2.48
CA SER A 85 -3.01 11.04 2.43
C SER A 85 -2.32 11.52 1.16
N VAL A 86 -1.08 12.00 1.29
CA VAL A 86 -0.25 12.52 0.21
C VAL A 86 1.08 11.78 0.18
N TYR A 87 1.49 11.33 -1.00
CA TYR A 87 2.80 10.69 -1.16
C TYR A 87 3.92 11.67 -0.80
N HIS A 88 4.85 11.22 0.02
CA HIS A 88 6.06 11.98 0.40
C HIS A 88 6.87 12.47 -0.79
N THR A 89 6.73 11.85 -1.97
CA THR A 89 7.39 12.20 -3.22
C THR A 89 6.68 13.30 -4.01
N CYS A 90 5.43 13.64 -3.69
CA CYS A 90 4.67 14.67 -4.38
C CYS A 90 5.41 16.02 -4.40
N SER A 91 5.33 16.71 -5.52
CA SER A 91 5.82 18.09 -5.66
C SER A 91 4.94 19.09 -4.89
N SER A 92 5.43 20.30 -4.69
CA SER A 92 4.64 21.36 -4.04
C SER A 92 3.33 21.64 -4.78
N ASP A 93 3.32 21.61 -6.11
CA ASP A 93 2.11 21.85 -6.91
C ASP A 93 1.07 20.73 -6.74
N GLU A 94 1.51 19.47 -6.68
CA GLU A 94 0.62 18.33 -6.40
C GLU A 94 0.05 18.41 -4.99
N VAL A 95 0.89 18.73 -4.00
CA VAL A 95 0.45 18.92 -2.60
C VAL A 95 -0.55 20.07 -2.51
N GLU A 96 -0.25 21.22 -3.15
CA GLU A 96 -1.16 22.37 -3.21
C GLU A 96 -2.53 21.98 -3.78
N TRP A 97 -2.54 21.25 -4.89
CA TRP A 97 -3.78 20.77 -5.49
C TRP A 97 -4.58 19.90 -4.53
N ILE A 98 -3.94 18.90 -3.94
CA ILE A 98 -4.58 17.92 -3.05
C ILE A 98 -5.17 18.62 -1.82
N VAL A 99 -4.38 19.45 -1.14
CA VAL A 99 -4.80 20.18 0.06
C VAL A 99 -5.95 21.14 -0.24
N LYS A 100 -5.90 21.85 -1.37
CA LYS A 100 -6.95 22.76 -1.82
C LYS A 100 -8.22 22.01 -2.20
N ASN A 101 -8.13 20.94 -2.99
CA ASN A 101 -9.27 20.15 -3.42
C ASN A 101 -9.96 19.46 -2.23
N SER A 102 -9.19 18.83 -1.32
CA SER A 102 -9.72 18.22 -0.10
C SER A 102 -10.27 19.24 0.89
N ASN A 103 -9.82 20.50 0.83
CA ASN A 103 -10.06 21.53 1.82
C ASN A 103 -9.54 21.11 3.20
N SER A 104 -8.32 20.54 3.23
CA SER A 104 -7.70 20.07 4.47
C SER A 104 -7.42 21.23 5.42
N LYS A 105 -7.90 21.09 6.66
CA LYS A 105 -7.81 22.10 7.71
C LYS A 105 -6.46 22.05 8.43
N ILE A 106 -5.98 20.83 8.70
CA ILE A 106 -4.71 20.55 9.34
C ILE A 106 -3.85 19.72 8.36
N VAL A 107 -2.55 19.97 8.36
CA VAL A 107 -1.58 19.20 7.57
C VAL A 107 -0.47 18.69 8.49
N PHE A 108 -0.37 17.39 8.67
CA PHE A 108 0.79 16.76 9.30
C PHE A 108 1.92 16.59 8.28
N VAL A 109 3.13 16.98 8.65
CA VAL A 109 4.30 16.89 7.78
C VAL A 109 5.40 16.12 8.46
N GLY A 110 5.88 15.06 7.79
CA GLY A 110 6.94 14.18 8.32
C GLY A 110 8.01 13.88 7.29
N ASN A 111 9.28 14.06 7.67
CA ASN A 111 10.42 13.63 6.87
C ASN A 111 10.78 12.17 7.18
N ASN A 112 11.62 11.57 6.32
CA ASN A 112 12.31 10.35 6.69
C ASN A 112 13.48 10.71 7.64
N PRO A 113 13.49 10.22 8.88
CA PRO A 113 14.55 10.53 9.82
C PRO A 113 15.94 10.04 9.36
N ASN A 114 15.99 9.02 8.53
CA ASN A 114 17.22 8.38 8.03
C ASN A 114 17.63 8.88 6.63
N ASP A 115 16.91 9.85 6.04
CA ASP A 115 17.20 10.36 4.71
C ASP A 115 18.15 11.56 4.78
N ASN A 116 19.42 11.33 4.44
CA ASN A 116 20.42 12.38 4.21
C ASN A 116 20.28 13.03 2.82
N GLY A 117 19.17 12.82 2.13
CA GLY A 117 18.89 13.26 0.78
C GLY A 117 18.79 14.77 0.60
N GLU A 118 18.52 15.19 -0.63
CA GLU A 118 18.42 16.61 -1.00
C GLU A 118 17.35 17.33 -0.17
N LYS A 119 17.77 18.18 0.76
CA LYS A 119 16.87 18.95 1.67
C LYS A 119 15.66 19.58 0.96
N LYS A 120 15.84 20.04 -0.31
CA LYS A 120 14.76 20.63 -1.11
C LYS A 120 13.64 19.66 -1.48
N LYS A 121 13.88 18.35 -1.44
CA LYS A 121 12.89 17.32 -1.77
C LYS A 121 12.12 16.81 -0.56
N MET A 122 12.47 17.25 0.65
CA MET A 122 11.79 16.81 1.86
C MET A 122 10.40 17.46 2.02
N PRO A 123 9.39 16.75 2.54
CA PRO A 123 8.04 17.25 2.73
C PRO A 123 7.97 18.62 3.42
N HIS A 124 8.73 18.85 4.50
CA HIS A 124 8.68 20.11 5.24
C HIS A 124 9.13 21.34 4.41
N ASN A 125 9.99 21.18 3.40
CA ASN A 125 10.39 22.27 2.53
C ASN A 125 9.41 22.47 1.37
N ARG A 126 8.73 21.40 0.95
CA ARG A 126 7.73 21.45 -0.12
C ARG A 126 6.41 22.02 0.32
N ILE A 127 6.07 21.95 1.62
CA ILE A 127 4.83 22.52 2.14
C ILE A 127 4.87 24.07 2.26
N LEU A 128 6.05 24.66 2.42
CA LEU A 128 6.18 26.11 2.61
C LEU A 128 5.50 26.94 1.49
N PRO A 129 5.80 26.73 0.18
CA PRO A 129 5.14 27.48 -0.88
C PRO A 129 3.63 27.18 -0.98
N VAL A 130 3.17 26.05 -0.43
CA VAL A 130 1.74 25.70 -0.37
C VAL A 130 1.02 26.58 0.64
N LEU A 131 1.66 26.85 1.80
CA LEU A 131 1.09 27.70 2.85
C LEU A 131 0.89 29.15 2.41
N GLU A 132 1.79 29.67 1.60
CA GLU A 132 1.71 31.04 1.07
C GLU A 132 0.50 31.28 0.18
N LYS A 133 -0.07 30.22 -0.40
CA LYS A 133 -1.15 30.26 -1.38
C LYS A 133 -2.51 29.74 -0.85
N ASN A 134 -2.54 29.16 0.37
CA ASN A 134 -3.71 28.45 0.88
C ASN A 134 -4.09 28.91 2.29
N ASP A 135 -4.92 29.93 2.37
CA ASP A 135 -5.37 30.53 3.64
C ASP A 135 -6.27 29.60 4.48
N HIS A 136 -6.93 28.60 3.83
CA HIS A 136 -7.81 27.66 4.50
C HIS A 136 -7.07 26.65 5.38
N ILE A 137 -5.76 26.42 5.16
CA ILE A 137 -4.95 25.64 6.08
C ILE A 137 -4.83 26.44 7.38
N GLN A 138 -5.31 25.83 8.45
CA GLN A 138 -5.26 26.44 9.79
C GLN A 138 -3.87 26.26 10.37
N ASP A 139 -3.42 25.00 10.50
CA ASP A 139 -2.13 24.63 11.06
C ASP A 139 -1.40 23.55 10.25
N VAL A 140 -0.08 23.62 10.27
CA VAL A 140 0.83 22.58 9.79
C VAL A 140 1.60 22.03 10.98
N VAL A 141 1.29 20.81 11.37
CA VAL A 141 1.94 20.10 12.46
C VAL A 141 3.19 19.40 11.93
N LEU A 142 4.33 19.83 12.38
CA LEU A 142 5.61 19.18 12.08
C LEU A 142 5.78 17.97 13.00
N MET A 143 5.86 16.77 12.40
CA MET A 143 6.10 15.54 13.17
C MET A 143 7.43 15.62 13.90
N LYS A 144 7.62 14.76 14.91
CA LYS A 144 8.78 14.76 15.78
C LYS A 144 10.10 14.87 15.01
N ASP A 145 11.06 15.62 15.56
CA ASP A 145 12.42 15.83 15.03
C ASP A 145 12.53 16.62 13.72
N ILE A 146 11.45 17.31 13.32
CA ILE A 146 11.51 18.26 12.21
C ILE A 146 11.71 19.67 12.75
N PRO A 147 12.76 20.39 12.29
CA PRO A 147 13.02 21.74 12.75
C PRO A 147 11.88 22.69 12.35
N LEU A 148 11.44 23.52 13.30
CA LEU A 148 10.42 24.53 13.08
C LEU A 148 10.94 25.56 12.06
N ALA A 149 10.21 25.72 10.94
CA ALA A 149 10.47 26.83 10.04
C ALA A 149 9.73 28.11 10.55
N ASN A 150 10.28 29.27 10.23
CA ASN A 150 9.69 30.54 10.65
C ASN A 150 8.44 30.90 9.83
N HIS A 151 7.32 30.21 10.12
CA HIS A 151 6.01 30.48 9.52
C HIS A 151 4.92 30.35 10.59
N GLY A 152 4.05 31.37 10.70
CA GLY A 152 3.07 31.48 11.80
C GLY A 152 2.02 30.36 11.89
N LYS A 153 1.87 29.54 10.85
CA LYS A 153 0.97 28.37 10.84
C LYS A 153 1.66 27.06 11.17
N MET A 154 2.98 27.06 11.40
CA MET A 154 3.72 25.85 11.74
C MET A 154 3.78 25.63 13.23
N VAL A 155 3.40 24.43 13.66
CA VAL A 155 3.34 24.01 15.04
C VAL A 155 4.33 22.84 15.25
N ALA A 156 5.20 22.94 16.25
CA ALA A 156 6.09 21.86 16.63
C ALA A 156 5.28 20.69 17.23
N TRP A 157 5.81 19.47 17.12
CA TRP A 157 5.13 18.27 17.62
C TRP A 157 4.75 18.37 19.10
N ASP A 158 5.67 18.79 19.93
CA ASP A 158 5.44 18.86 21.37
C ASP A 158 4.40 19.93 21.75
N ASP A 159 4.41 21.10 21.08
CA ASP A 159 3.40 22.13 21.27
C ASP A 159 2.02 21.63 20.82
N PHE A 160 1.95 20.91 19.71
CA PHE A 160 0.72 20.27 19.25
C PHE A 160 0.19 19.27 20.26
N ILE A 161 1.01 18.34 20.76
CA ILE A 161 0.60 17.34 21.75
C ILE A 161 0.13 18.02 23.04
N ASN A 162 0.86 19.03 23.50
CA ASN A 162 0.50 19.77 24.71
C ASN A 162 -0.80 20.54 24.60
N SER A 163 -1.20 20.97 23.41
CA SER A 163 -2.47 21.68 23.19
C SER A 163 -3.70 20.86 23.57
N GLY A 164 -3.60 19.53 23.56
CA GLY A 164 -4.68 18.62 23.90
C GLY A 164 -4.84 18.31 25.39
N ASN A 165 -3.95 18.79 26.27
CA ASN A 165 -3.91 18.39 27.69
C ASN A 165 -5.20 18.69 28.46
N ASP A 166 -5.93 19.75 28.11
CA ASP A 166 -7.18 20.15 28.77
C ASP A 166 -8.41 19.44 28.21
N ILE A 167 -8.28 18.68 27.12
CA ILE A 167 -9.39 17.96 26.50
C ILE A 167 -9.67 16.67 27.26
N ASN A 168 -10.94 16.49 27.66
CA ASN A 168 -11.37 15.29 28.35
C ASN A 168 -11.49 14.09 27.38
N GLU A 169 -11.05 12.93 27.84
CA GLU A 169 -11.12 11.69 27.05
C GLU A 169 -12.55 11.28 26.67
N SER A 170 -13.54 11.68 27.49
CA SER A 170 -14.96 11.48 27.20
C SER A 170 -15.43 12.15 25.90
N GLU A 171 -14.75 13.23 25.46
CA GLU A 171 -15.03 13.89 24.19
C GLU A 171 -14.67 12.99 22.99
N ILE A 172 -13.54 12.29 23.10
CA ILE A 172 -13.13 11.29 22.10
C ILE A 172 -14.16 10.19 21.99
N HIS A 173 -14.58 9.62 23.12
CA HIS A 173 -15.62 8.57 23.14
C HIS A 173 -16.95 9.06 22.57
N THR A 174 -17.34 10.30 22.84
CA THR A 174 -18.55 10.90 22.29
C THR A 174 -18.46 11.01 20.76
N LYS A 175 -17.34 11.55 20.23
CA LYS A 175 -17.14 11.65 18.79
C LYS A 175 -17.12 10.26 18.13
N LEU A 176 -16.37 9.30 18.69
CA LEU A 176 -16.27 7.93 18.20
C LEU A 176 -17.64 7.21 18.13
N ASN A 177 -18.49 7.41 19.14
CA ASN A 177 -19.83 6.79 19.18
C ASN A 177 -20.77 7.34 18.12
N ASN A 178 -20.56 8.58 17.69
CA ASN A 178 -21.37 9.25 16.66
C ASN A 178 -20.96 8.89 15.22
N ILE A 179 -19.85 8.15 15.02
CA ILE A 179 -19.40 7.75 13.68
C ILE A 179 -20.34 6.70 13.10
N ASN A 180 -20.87 6.96 11.91
CA ASN A 180 -21.62 6.01 11.11
C ASN A 180 -20.69 5.27 10.12
N GLU A 181 -21.03 4.04 9.78
CA GLU A 181 -20.23 3.24 8.84
C GLU A 181 -20.20 3.83 7.42
N ASN A 182 -21.20 4.62 7.05
CA ASN A 182 -21.27 5.29 5.74
C ASN A 182 -20.58 6.67 5.73
N ASP A 183 -20.06 7.13 6.88
CA ASP A 183 -19.26 8.34 6.91
C ASP A 183 -17.94 8.12 6.16
N SER A 184 -17.44 9.19 5.55
CA SER A 184 -16.16 9.16 4.85
C SER A 184 -15.02 8.97 5.84
N ALA A 185 -14.16 7.98 5.58
CA ALA A 185 -13.00 7.65 6.42
C ALA A 185 -11.70 8.22 5.85
N SER A 186 -11.56 8.16 4.52
CA SER A 186 -10.35 8.62 3.84
C SER A 186 -10.60 9.13 2.43
N LEU A 187 -9.73 10.05 2.00
CA LEU A 187 -9.56 10.50 0.62
C LEU A 187 -8.19 10.06 0.14
N ILE A 188 -8.15 9.23 -0.90
CA ILE A 188 -6.90 8.78 -1.52
C ILE A 188 -6.82 9.35 -2.92
N TYR A 189 -5.77 10.14 -3.16
CA TYR A 189 -5.60 10.80 -4.44
C TYR A 189 -4.85 9.92 -5.43
N THR A 190 -5.50 9.64 -6.57
CA THR A 190 -4.93 8.84 -7.67
C THR A 190 -4.57 9.74 -8.84
N SER A 191 -3.39 9.53 -9.42
CA SER A 191 -2.98 10.19 -10.65
C SER A 191 -3.79 9.65 -11.82
N GLY A 192 -4.73 10.42 -12.34
CA GLY A 192 -5.38 10.11 -13.61
C GLY A 192 -4.38 10.25 -14.78
N THR A 193 -4.64 9.53 -15.87
CA THR A 193 -3.81 9.61 -17.10
C THR A 193 -3.85 10.99 -17.76
N THR A 194 -4.80 11.85 -17.39
CA THR A 194 -4.98 13.21 -17.94
C THR A 194 -5.53 14.13 -16.85
N GLY A 195 -4.72 15.07 -16.36
CA GLY A 195 -5.16 16.13 -15.45
C GLY A 195 -4.72 15.96 -14.00
N ASN A 196 -5.32 16.74 -13.13
CA ASN A 196 -5.04 16.75 -11.70
C ASN A 196 -5.49 15.44 -11.01
N PRO A 197 -4.81 14.98 -9.94
CA PRO A 197 -5.22 13.82 -9.18
C PRO A 197 -6.66 13.91 -8.69
N LYS A 198 -7.40 12.80 -8.75
CA LYS A 198 -8.78 12.68 -8.24
C LYS A 198 -8.76 12.07 -6.84
N GLY A 199 -9.50 12.66 -5.92
CA GLY A 199 -9.66 12.11 -4.56
C GLY A 199 -10.74 11.04 -4.54
N VAL A 200 -10.34 9.77 -4.38
CA VAL A 200 -11.25 8.65 -4.18
C VAL A 200 -11.77 8.70 -2.75
N GLU A 201 -13.07 8.81 -2.56
CA GLU A 201 -13.72 8.89 -1.25
C GLU A 201 -14.14 7.49 -0.79
N LEU A 202 -13.50 7.02 0.29
CA LEU A 202 -13.76 5.72 0.91
C LEU A 202 -14.41 5.90 2.29
N THR A 203 -15.46 5.11 2.53
CA THR A 203 -16.21 5.12 3.81
C THR A 203 -15.63 4.10 4.79
N HIS A 204 -16.02 4.21 6.07
CA HIS A 204 -15.73 3.17 7.06
C HIS A 204 -16.34 1.82 6.68
N ALA A 205 -17.48 1.81 5.98
CA ALA A 205 -18.12 0.58 5.49
C ALA A 205 -17.27 -0.09 4.39
N ASN A 206 -16.71 0.69 3.45
CA ASN A 206 -15.82 0.14 2.41
C ASN A 206 -14.63 -0.58 3.04
N TRP A 207 -13.93 0.07 3.98
CA TRP A 207 -12.80 -0.52 4.69
C TRP A 207 -13.19 -1.74 5.53
N SER A 208 -14.30 -1.67 6.26
CA SER A 208 -14.78 -2.79 7.09
C SER A 208 -15.15 -4.01 6.26
N PHE A 209 -15.77 -3.80 5.10
CA PHE A 209 -16.07 -4.87 4.15
C PHE A 209 -14.77 -5.51 3.64
N GLU A 210 -13.85 -4.71 3.12
CA GLU A 210 -12.61 -5.17 2.51
C GLU A 210 -11.78 -6.02 3.49
N VAL A 211 -11.56 -5.51 4.70
CA VAL A 211 -10.83 -6.25 5.74
C VAL A 211 -11.55 -7.54 6.15
N SER A 212 -12.89 -7.50 6.27
CA SER A 212 -13.67 -8.70 6.60
C SER A 212 -13.50 -9.79 5.54
N LYS A 213 -13.50 -9.41 4.24
CA LYS A 213 -13.34 -10.38 3.14
C LYS A 213 -11.91 -10.88 2.99
N SER A 214 -10.94 -10.03 3.24
CA SER A 214 -9.53 -10.44 3.31
C SER A 214 -9.30 -11.46 4.44
N GLN A 215 -9.96 -11.28 5.60
CA GLN A 215 -9.87 -12.19 6.75
C GLN A 215 -10.43 -13.60 6.45
N GLU A 216 -11.49 -13.69 5.65
CA GLU A 216 -12.06 -14.98 5.22
C GLU A 216 -11.05 -15.83 4.42
N ILE A 217 -10.02 -15.20 3.85
CA ILE A 217 -8.96 -15.82 3.05
C ILE A 217 -7.68 -16.01 3.86
N LEU A 218 -7.37 -15.08 4.77
CA LEU A 218 -6.05 -14.91 5.37
C LEU A 218 -6.00 -15.20 6.88
N GLU A 219 -6.88 -15.90 7.46
CA GLU A 219 -6.95 -16.32 8.88
C GLU A 219 -5.72 -16.01 9.74
N PHE A 220 -5.48 -14.74 10.08
CA PHE A 220 -4.37 -14.34 10.95
C PHE A 220 -4.73 -14.48 12.42
N ASN A 221 -3.71 -14.81 13.24
CA ASN A 221 -3.85 -14.86 14.68
C ASN A 221 -3.35 -13.55 15.30
N GLN A 222 -3.95 -13.18 16.42
CA GLN A 222 -3.50 -12.08 17.25
C GLN A 222 -1.99 -12.21 17.55
N GLY A 223 -1.27 -11.08 17.49
CA GLY A 223 0.17 -11.01 17.78
C GLY A 223 1.10 -11.55 16.68
N GLU A 224 0.56 -12.02 15.55
CA GLU A 224 1.41 -12.41 14.42
C GLU A 224 2.16 -11.22 13.83
N ASN A 225 3.45 -11.42 13.52
CA ASN A 225 4.33 -10.37 13.04
C ASN A 225 4.02 -9.97 11.60
N TYR A 226 3.99 -8.68 11.36
CA TYR A 226 3.86 -8.06 10.04
C TYR A 226 4.90 -6.94 9.86
N VAL A 227 5.42 -6.74 8.65
CA VAL A 227 6.33 -5.64 8.30
C VAL A 227 5.64 -4.63 7.39
N SER A 228 5.55 -3.38 7.86
CA SER A 228 4.99 -2.24 7.14
C SER A 228 6.09 -1.50 6.39
N TRP A 229 5.98 -1.40 5.08
CA TRP A 229 6.94 -0.72 4.21
C TRP A 229 6.32 -0.09 2.97
N LEU A 230 5.08 -0.47 2.63
CA LEU A 230 4.36 0.13 1.51
C LEU A 230 4.05 1.60 1.81
N PRO A 231 4.01 2.47 0.78
CA PRO A 231 3.60 3.85 1.00
C PRO A 231 2.19 3.92 1.60
N LEU A 232 2.06 4.52 2.79
CA LEU A 232 0.77 4.66 3.49
C LEU A 232 -0.18 5.66 2.81
N ALA A 233 0.30 6.43 1.85
CA ALA A 233 -0.55 7.25 0.97
C ALA A 233 -1.30 6.41 -0.07
N HIS A 234 -0.92 5.14 -0.28
CA HIS A 234 -1.54 4.23 -1.25
C HIS A 234 -2.60 3.36 -0.57
N VAL A 235 -3.71 3.07 -1.27
CA VAL A 235 -4.81 2.24 -0.76
C VAL A 235 -4.34 0.87 -0.25
N PHE A 236 -3.39 0.23 -0.94
CA PHE A 236 -2.86 -1.07 -0.56
C PHE A 236 -2.09 -1.02 0.78
N GLY A 237 -1.25 0.01 0.97
CA GLY A 237 -0.60 0.26 2.26
C GLY A 237 -1.63 0.52 3.36
N GLN A 238 -2.64 1.36 3.11
CA GLN A 238 -3.69 1.62 4.11
C GLN A 238 -4.47 0.37 4.48
N LEU A 239 -4.85 -0.46 3.51
CA LEU A 239 -5.57 -1.70 3.79
C LEU A 239 -4.81 -2.59 4.76
N VAL A 240 -3.54 -2.87 4.47
CA VAL A 240 -2.77 -3.85 5.25
C VAL A 240 -2.23 -3.23 6.54
N ASP A 241 -1.62 -2.04 6.45
CA ASP A 241 -0.87 -1.44 7.54
C ASP A 241 -1.75 -0.72 8.58
N ASN A 242 -2.95 -0.25 8.19
CA ASN A 242 -3.87 0.39 9.15
C ASN A 242 -5.07 -0.49 9.46
N HIS A 243 -5.72 -1.04 8.44
CA HIS A 243 -7.01 -1.69 8.66
C HIS A 243 -6.87 -3.16 9.04
N THR A 244 -6.07 -3.96 8.31
CA THR A 244 -5.85 -5.39 8.62
C THR A 244 -5.08 -5.55 9.93
N TRP A 245 -4.00 -4.78 10.14
CA TRP A 245 -3.24 -4.78 11.39
C TRP A 245 -4.13 -4.58 12.61
N ILE A 246 -4.97 -3.54 12.61
CA ILE A 246 -5.88 -3.23 13.73
C ILE A 246 -6.96 -4.31 13.85
N LYS A 247 -7.53 -4.77 12.72
CA LYS A 247 -8.61 -5.74 12.74
C LYS A 247 -8.22 -7.07 13.35
N ASP A 248 -7.04 -7.56 13.05
CA ASP A 248 -6.54 -8.86 13.48
C ASP A 248 -5.60 -8.78 14.70
N ALA A 249 -5.43 -7.57 15.26
CA ALA A 249 -4.53 -7.30 16.38
C ALA A 249 -3.12 -7.86 16.15
N LEU A 250 -2.54 -7.64 14.96
CA LEU A 250 -1.20 -8.10 14.61
C LEU A 250 -0.13 -7.27 15.33
N HIS A 251 1.11 -7.74 15.30
CA HIS A 251 2.27 -6.98 15.73
C HIS A 251 2.96 -6.34 14.52
N LEU A 252 2.76 -5.04 14.33
CA LEU A 252 3.30 -4.27 13.21
C LEU A 252 4.73 -3.82 13.47
N HIS A 253 5.61 -4.02 12.48
CA HIS A 253 7.00 -3.55 12.50
C HIS A 253 7.21 -2.57 11.34
N VAL A 254 7.47 -1.31 11.64
CA VAL A 254 7.68 -0.26 10.63
C VAL A 254 9.11 -0.31 10.11
N VAL A 255 9.23 -0.32 8.79
CA VAL A 255 10.52 -0.27 8.09
C VAL A 255 10.88 1.17 7.77
N ASP A 256 12.06 1.58 8.13
CA ASP A 256 12.59 2.94 7.93
C ASP A 256 12.85 3.28 6.46
N SER A 257 13.24 2.28 5.66
CA SER A 257 13.52 2.43 4.24
C SER A 257 13.11 1.20 3.44
N PRO A 258 12.45 1.37 2.27
CA PRO A 258 12.15 0.26 1.38
C PRO A 258 13.39 -0.54 0.94
N LEU A 259 14.59 0.02 1.04
CA LEU A 259 15.84 -0.67 0.72
C LEU A 259 16.22 -1.71 1.78
N SER A 260 15.81 -1.50 3.03
CA SER A 260 16.13 -2.34 4.20
C SER A 260 15.12 -3.49 4.41
N ILE A 261 14.04 -3.56 3.62
CA ILE A 261 12.91 -4.49 3.85
C ILE A 261 13.32 -5.95 4.00
N VAL A 262 14.31 -6.42 3.23
CA VAL A 262 14.77 -7.82 3.30
C VAL A 262 15.51 -8.09 4.62
N ASP A 263 16.23 -7.12 5.14
CA ASP A 263 16.95 -7.25 6.41
C ASP A 263 15.98 -7.22 7.58
N TYR A 264 14.98 -6.31 7.54
CA TYR A 264 13.87 -6.34 8.49
C TYR A 264 13.08 -7.65 8.46
N ALA A 265 12.81 -8.20 7.27
CA ALA A 265 12.13 -9.49 7.15
C ALA A 265 12.93 -10.63 7.79
N LYS A 266 14.27 -10.62 7.71
CA LYS A 266 15.12 -11.62 8.37
C LYS A 266 15.09 -11.51 9.89
N GLU A 267 15.00 -10.31 10.45
CA GLU A 267 14.92 -10.07 11.89
C GLU A 267 13.52 -10.42 12.42
N VAL A 268 12.48 -9.90 11.78
CA VAL A 268 11.09 -10.01 12.23
C VAL A 268 10.46 -11.36 11.91
N LYS A 269 10.86 -12.02 10.81
CA LYS A 269 10.27 -13.27 10.30
C LYS A 269 8.74 -13.17 10.20
N PRO A 270 8.22 -12.29 9.35
CA PRO A 270 6.81 -11.96 9.30
C PRO A 270 5.94 -13.16 8.89
N HIS A 271 4.73 -13.24 9.46
CA HIS A 271 3.71 -14.21 9.08
C HIS A 271 2.96 -13.75 7.82
N LEU A 272 2.80 -12.44 7.67
CA LEU A 272 2.25 -11.76 6.50
C LEU A 272 3.34 -10.91 5.85
N PHE A 273 3.55 -11.07 4.53
CA PHE A 273 4.44 -10.23 3.76
C PHE A 273 3.77 -9.73 2.48
N ILE A 274 3.48 -8.44 2.43
CA ILE A 274 2.80 -7.82 1.29
C ILE A 274 3.78 -6.91 0.55
N GLY A 275 3.81 -7.03 -0.77
CA GLY A 275 4.71 -6.23 -1.56
C GLY A 275 4.31 -6.07 -3.02
N VAL A 276 4.98 -5.15 -3.69
CA VAL A 276 4.89 -4.99 -5.14
C VAL A 276 5.87 -5.95 -5.84
N PRO A 277 5.68 -6.28 -7.12
CA PRO A 277 6.51 -7.25 -7.85
C PRO A 277 8.01 -7.02 -7.71
N ARG A 278 8.46 -5.75 -7.69
CA ARG A 278 9.88 -5.38 -7.63
C ARG A 278 10.64 -5.96 -6.44
N ILE A 279 10.01 -6.08 -5.27
CA ILE A 279 10.68 -6.68 -4.11
C ILE A 279 10.87 -8.18 -4.29
N TYR A 280 9.86 -8.85 -4.84
CA TYR A 280 9.91 -10.28 -5.13
C TYR A 280 10.91 -10.62 -6.24
N GLU A 281 11.08 -9.76 -7.25
CA GLU A 281 12.13 -9.86 -8.27
C GLU A 281 13.53 -9.84 -7.63
N LYS A 282 13.77 -8.91 -6.70
CA LYS A 282 15.04 -8.80 -5.96
C LYS A 282 15.31 -10.05 -5.13
N ILE A 283 14.31 -10.54 -4.39
CA ILE A 283 14.43 -11.76 -3.59
C ILE A 283 14.64 -12.98 -4.49
N TYR A 284 13.88 -13.09 -5.59
CA TYR A 284 14.02 -14.14 -6.60
C TYR A 284 15.44 -14.21 -7.15
N SER A 285 15.99 -13.08 -7.58
CA SER A 285 17.35 -13.01 -8.13
C SER A 285 18.40 -13.51 -7.12
N ASN A 286 18.23 -13.15 -5.84
CA ASN A 286 19.13 -13.61 -4.77
C ASN A 286 18.99 -15.13 -4.53
N LEU A 287 17.76 -15.63 -4.41
CA LEU A 287 17.49 -17.06 -4.21
C LEU A 287 18.02 -17.88 -5.38
N LYS A 288 17.72 -17.45 -6.61
CA LYS A 288 18.16 -18.13 -7.83
C LYS A 288 19.69 -18.18 -7.92
N SER A 289 20.36 -17.08 -7.63
CA SER A 289 21.84 -17.04 -7.60
C SER A 289 22.43 -18.03 -6.60
N VAL A 290 21.85 -18.16 -5.41
CA VAL A 290 22.30 -19.14 -4.39
C VAL A 290 22.05 -20.57 -4.87
N ILE A 291 20.87 -20.86 -5.45
CA ILE A 291 20.51 -22.20 -5.93
C ILE A 291 21.42 -22.62 -7.10
N ASP A 292 21.65 -21.72 -8.06
CA ASP A 292 22.44 -22.01 -9.27
C ASP A 292 23.94 -22.16 -8.96
N SER A 293 24.47 -21.35 -8.03
CA SER A 293 25.89 -21.38 -7.66
C SER A 293 26.30 -22.55 -6.78
N LYS A 294 25.35 -23.13 -5.99
CA LYS A 294 25.62 -24.21 -5.04
C LYS A 294 25.03 -25.54 -5.49
N THR A 295 25.82 -26.37 -6.16
CA THR A 295 25.37 -27.69 -6.66
C THR A 295 24.70 -28.54 -5.56
N VAL A 296 25.19 -28.47 -4.31
CA VAL A 296 24.61 -29.20 -3.15
C VAL A 296 23.16 -28.77 -2.91
N ILE A 297 22.86 -27.47 -2.96
CA ILE A 297 21.49 -26.96 -2.78
C ILE A 297 20.62 -27.41 -3.95
N ARG A 298 21.09 -27.23 -5.18
CA ARG A 298 20.35 -27.59 -6.40
C ARG A 298 20.01 -29.09 -6.46
N VAL A 299 20.93 -29.96 -6.03
CA VAL A 299 20.73 -31.42 -5.97
C VAL A 299 19.84 -31.75 -4.77
N GLY A 300 20.10 -31.15 -3.62
CA GLY A 300 19.35 -31.41 -2.38
C GLY A 300 17.87 -31.06 -2.49
N LEU A 301 17.52 -29.98 -3.20
CA LEU A 301 16.13 -29.63 -3.48
C LEU A 301 15.36 -30.68 -4.31
N LYS A 302 16.06 -31.55 -5.06
CA LYS A 302 15.46 -32.65 -5.82
C LYS A 302 15.30 -33.96 -5.04
N ILE A 303 15.93 -34.09 -3.87
CA ILE A 303 15.87 -35.28 -3.03
C ILE A 303 14.83 -35.06 -1.94
N PRO A 304 13.71 -35.82 -1.89
CA PRO A 304 12.58 -35.56 -1.00
C PRO A 304 12.95 -35.32 0.47
N LEU A 305 13.81 -36.13 1.05
CA LEU A 305 14.24 -36.01 2.46
C LEU A 305 15.13 -34.78 2.73
N LEU A 306 15.91 -34.32 1.74
CA LEU A 306 16.78 -33.15 1.84
C LEU A 306 16.09 -31.87 1.43
N SER A 307 15.09 -31.96 0.57
CA SER A 307 14.35 -30.82 0.03
C SER A 307 13.78 -29.95 1.14
N SER A 308 13.12 -30.52 2.14
CA SER A 308 12.56 -29.80 3.27
C SER A 308 13.63 -28.99 4.04
N ILE A 309 14.81 -29.56 4.24
CA ILE A 309 15.93 -28.88 4.92
C ILE A 309 16.41 -27.68 4.11
N PHE A 310 16.66 -27.87 2.80
CA PHE A 310 17.14 -26.79 1.94
C PHE A 310 16.08 -25.69 1.71
N LYS A 311 14.81 -26.05 1.60
CA LYS A 311 13.71 -25.08 1.57
C LYS A 311 13.68 -24.23 2.84
N GLY A 312 13.78 -24.88 4.02
CA GLY A 312 13.84 -24.19 5.30
C GLY A 312 15.02 -23.22 5.40
N LEU A 313 16.22 -23.62 4.95
CA LEU A 313 17.41 -22.77 4.92
C LEU A 313 17.21 -21.56 4.00
N LEU A 314 16.65 -21.77 2.80
CA LEU A 314 16.39 -20.69 1.83
C LEU A 314 15.31 -19.74 2.34
N LYS A 315 14.22 -20.23 2.92
CA LYS A 315 13.19 -19.41 3.55
C LYS A 315 13.76 -18.54 4.67
N ASN A 316 14.57 -19.13 5.54
CA ASN A 316 15.20 -18.38 6.63
C ASN A 316 16.19 -17.32 6.12
N ALA A 317 16.93 -17.60 5.05
CA ALA A 317 17.88 -16.66 4.45
C ALA A 317 17.22 -15.37 3.89
N VAL A 318 15.93 -15.44 3.56
CA VAL A 318 15.16 -14.28 3.08
C VAL A 318 14.13 -13.77 4.11
N GLY A 319 14.09 -14.36 5.30
CA GLY A 319 13.21 -13.96 6.38
C GLY A 319 11.78 -14.53 6.32
N PHE A 320 11.51 -15.50 5.45
CA PHE A 320 10.17 -16.04 5.21
C PHE A 320 9.89 -17.37 5.92
N SER A 321 10.64 -17.67 7.00
CA SER A 321 10.47 -18.93 7.74
C SER A 321 9.09 -19.08 8.38
N ASN A 322 8.46 -17.99 8.81
CA ASN A 322 7.15 -17.98 9.44
C ASN A 322 6.02 -17.53 8.49
N THR A 323 6.37 -17.14 7.26
CA THR A 323 5.39 -16.54 6.34
C THR A 323 4.32 -17.57 5.94
N ARG A 324 3.08 -17.29 6.31
CA ARG A 324 1.87 -18.07 5.97
C ARG A 324 1.16 -17.51 4.74
N PHE A 325 1.35 -16.23 4.47
CA PHE A 325 0.84 -15.58 3.27
C PHE A 325 1.81 -14.50 2.81
N ALA A 326 2.14 -14.52 1.52
CA ALA A 326 2.82 -13.44 0.83
C ALA A 326 1.92 -12.99 -0.33
N GLY A 327 1.67 -11.68 -0.42
CA GLY A 327 0.80 -11.12 -1.44
C GLY A 327 1.52 -10.13 -2.35
N THR A 328 1.21 -10.16 -3.64
CA THR A 328 1.68 -9.19 -4.62
C THR A 328 0.53 -8.62 -5.42
N GLY A 329 0.63 -7.34 -5.77
CA GLY A 329 -0.38 -6.64 -6.57
C GLY A 329 0.12 -5.30 -7.06
N ALA A 330 -0.79 -4.44 -7.52
CA ALA A 330 -0.54 -3.12 -8.11
C ALA A 330 0.22 -3.12 -9.45
N ALA A 331 0.84 -4.24 -9.84
CA ALA A 331 1.45 -4.47 -11.14
C ALA A 331 1.55 -5.99 -11.41
N PRO A 332 1.65 -6.43 -12.66
CA PRO A 332 1.85 -7.84 -13.01
C PRO A 332 3.18 -8.36 -12.46
N ILE A 333 3.19 -9.64 -12.07
CA ILE A 333 4.42 -10.34 -11.65
C ILE A 333 4.80 -11.45 -12.65
N ASN A 334 6.10 -11.64 -12.87
CA ASN A 334 6.58 -12.72 -13.71
C ASN A 334 6.20 -14.09 -13.11
N PRO A 335 5.50 -14.96 -13.85
CA PRO A 335 5.07 -16.29 -13.40
C PRO A 335 6.20 -17.18 -12.88
N GLU A 336 7.43 -17.03 -13.38
CA GLU A 336 8.58 -17.81 -12.89
C GLU A 336 8.95 -17.48 -11.44
N ILE A 337 8.68 -16.24 -10.99
CA ILE A 337 8.85 -15.84 -9.59
C ILE A 337 7.86 -16.61 -8.72
N LEU A 338 6.58 -16.59 -9.09
CA LEU A 338 5.53 -17.33 -8.37
C LEU A 338 5.85 -18.82 -8.28
N LYS A 339 6.27 -19.44 -9.41
CA LYS A 339 6.68 -20.87 -9.44
C LYS A 339 7.83 -21.17 -8.50
N LEU A 340 8.88 -20.34 -8.49
CA LEU A 340 10.02 -20.55 -7.58
C LEU A 340 9.58 -20.44 -6.12
N PHE A 341 8.86 -19.37 -5.76
CA PHE A 341 8.44 -19.15 -4.38
C PHE A 341 7.56 -20.30 -3.87
N LEU A 342 6.54 -20.69 -4.63
CA LEU A 342 5.68 -21.84 -4.29
C LEU A 342 6.48 -23.15 -4.22
N SER A 343 7.47 -23.37 -5.10
CA SER A 343 8.33 -24.55 -5.05
C SER A 343 9.19 -24.63 -3.79
N LEU A 344 9.45 -23.48 -3.16
CA LEU A 344 10.18 -23.35 -1.89
C LEU A 344 9.23 -23.32 -0.67
N ASP A 345 7.94 -23.61 -0.86
CA ASP A 345 6.89 -23.54 0.15
C ASP A 345 6.76 -22.10 0.74
N ILE A 346 7.01 -21.08 -0.09
CA ILE A 346 6.72 -19.68 0.20
C ILE A 346 5.40 -19.36 -0.51
N PRO A 347 4.30 -19.11 0.24
CA PRO A 347 2.97 -18.97 -0.31
C PRO A 347 2.76 -17.56 -0.90
N LEU A 348 3.37 -17.31 -2.06
CA LEU A 348 3.26 -16.04 -2.79
C LEU A 348 2.10 -16.08 -3.78
N TYR A 349 1.17 -15.15 -3.63
CA TYR A 349 -0.05 -15.06 -4.42
C TYR A 349 -0.23 -13.69 -5.04
N GLU A 350 -0.80 -13.67 -6.24
CA GLU A 350 -1.10 -12.45 -6.98
C GLU A 350 -2.57 -12.07 -6.80
N GLY A 351 -2.83 -10.77 -6.57
CA GLY A 351 -4.16 -10.19 -6.49
C GLY A 351 -4.30 -8.95 -7.36
N TYR A 352 -5.56 -8.52 -7.56
CA TYR A 352 -5.91 -7.35 -8.36
C TYR A 352 -6.95 -6.50 -7.64
N GLY A 353 -6.82 -5.20 -7.80
CA GLY A 353 -7.76 -4.18 -7.42
C GLY A 353 -7.19 -2.80 -7.64
N MET A 354 -7.94 -1.80 -7.24
CA MET A 354 -7.63 -0.40 -7.45
C MET A 354 -8.14 0.44 -6.28
N THR A 355 -7.78 1.71 -6.24
CA THR A 355 -8.22 2.60 -5.16
C THR A 355 -9.74 2.72 -5.11
N GLU A 356 -10.39 2.76 -6.26
CA GLU A 356 -11.83 2.92 -6.43
C GLU A 356 -12.64 1.71 -5.94
N ASN A 357 -11.99 0.57 -5.68
CA ASN A 357 -12.61 -0.59 -5.02
C ASN A 357 -11.93 -0.98 -3.69
N THR A 358 -11.33 -0.02 -3.00
CA THR A 358 -10.75 -0.20 -1.66
C THR A 358 -9.63 -1.26 -1.60
N ALA A 359 -8.88 -1.45 -2.64
CA ALA A 359 -7.65 -2.22 -2.83
C ALA A 359 -7.80 -3.59 -3.49
N ILE A 360 -8.65 -4.51 -3.03
CA ILE A 360 -8.69 -5.90 -3.54
C ILE A 360 -10.06 -6.24 -4.12
N ALA A 361 -10.10 -6.71 -5.36
CA ALA A 361 -11.30 -7.28 -6.00
C ALA A 361 -11.15 -8.79 -6.20
N THR A 362 -9.93 -9.24 -6.56
CA THR A 362 -9.60 -10.66 -6.73
C THR A 362 -8.28 -10.99 -6.09
N THR A 363 -8.10 -12.24 -5.67
CA THR A 363 -6.81 -12.74 -5.21
C THR A 363 -6.70 -14.25 -5.42
N ASN A 364 -5.47 -14.71 -5.66
CA ASN A 364 -5.10 -16.10 -5.49
C ASN A 364 -4.80 -16.37 -4.01
N TYR A 365 -5.03 -17.59 -3.54
CA TYR A 365 -4.72 -18.03 -2.18
C TYR A 365 -4.58 -19.57 -2.13
N GLU A 366 -4.23 -20.13 -1.00
CA GLU A 366 -4.08 -21.57 -0.84
C GLU A 366 -5.36 -22.33 -1.20
N GLY A 367 -5.27 -23.35 -2.00
CA GLY A 367 -6.42 -24.13 -2.53
C GLY A 367 -7.14 -23.44 -3.71
N ASN A 368 -6.94 -22.15 -3.97
CA ASN A 368 -7.51 -21.41 -5.09
C ASN A 368 -6.44 -20.54 -5.76
N ASN A 369 -5.46 -21.18 -6.39
CA ASN A 369 -4.34 -20.51 -7.03
C ASN A 369 -4.15 -21.00 -8.48
N LYS A 370 -4.09 -20.05 -9.42
CA LYS A 370 -3.79 -20.30 -10.82
C LYS A 370 -2.78 -19.27 -11.33
N ILE A 371 -1.52 -19.69 -11.43
CA ILE A 371 -0.43 -18.83 -11.89
C ILE A 371 -0.74 -18.25 -13.27
N GLY A 372 -0.50 -16.96 -13.45
CA GLY A 372 -0.84 -16.21 -14.67
C GLY A 372 -2.26 -15.64 -14.66
N THR A 373 -2.92 -15.71 -13.51
CA THR A 373 -4.20 -15.03 -13.23
C THR A 373 -4.07 -14.21 -11.95
N VAL A 374 -4.95 -13.24 -11.79
CA VAL A 374 -5.05 -12.45 -10.54
C VAL A 374 -6.06 -13.04 -9.55
N GLY A 375 -6.41 -14.31 -9.70
CA GLY A 375 -7.27 -15.05 -8.79
C GLY A 375 -8.75 -14.94 -9.11
N LYS A 376 -9.57 -15.30 -8.10
CA LYS A 376 -11.02 -15.21 -8.14
C LYS A 376 -11.51 -14.01 -7.35
N ALA A 377 -12.74 -13.58 -7.63
CA ALA A 377 -13.40 -12.54 -6.84
C ALA A 377 -13.41 -12.90 -5.35
N ILE A 378 -13.12 -11.92 -4.48
CA ILE A 378 -13.34 -12.08 -3.05
C ILE A 378 -14.84 -12.22 -2.75
N ASN A 379 -15.19 -12.84 -1.63
CA ASN A 379 -16.60 -13.10 -1.30
C ASN A 379 -17.47 -11.83 -1.31
N GLU A 380 -18.71 -11.95 -1.79
CA GLU A 380 -19.66 -10.83 -1.99
C GLU A 380 -19.18 -9.74 -2.97
N THR A 381 -18.21 -10.05 -3.83
CA THR A 381 -17.78 -9.21 -4.94
C THR A 381 -18.19 -9.87 -6.25
N GLU A 382 -18.79 -9.10 -7.12
CA GLU A 382 -19.17 -9.54 -8.46
C GLU A 382 -18.22 -8.94 -9.50
N ILE A 383 -17.75 -9.78 -10.41
CA ILE A 383 -16.92 -9.35 -11.54
C ILE A 383 -17.55 -9.87 -12.83
N LYS A 384 -17.63 -9.01 -13.82
CA LYS A 384 -18.04 -9.39 -15.18
C LYS A 384 -17.15 -8.69 -16.20
N ILE A 385 -17.14 -9.26 -17.39
CA ILE A 385 -16.47 -8.66 -18.54
C ILE A 385 -17.55 -8.06 -19.46
N ALA A 386 -17.40 -6.78 -19.78
CA ALA A 386 -18.27 -6.09 -20.72
C ALA A 386 -18.00 -6.51 -22.18
N ASP A 387 -18.87 -6.13 -23.11
CA ASP A 387 -18.76 -6.52 -24.51
C ASP A 387 -17.47 -6.02 -25.20
N ASP A 388 -16.90 -4.92 -24.71
CA ASP A 388 -15.63 -4.36 -25.17
C ASP A 388 -14.39 -4.97 -24.46
N GLY A 389 -14.63 -5.92 -23.55
CA GLY A 389 -13.59 -6.59 -22.76
C GLY A 389 -13.23 -5.91 -21.44
N GLU A 390 -13.90 -4.81 -21.08
CA GLU A 390 -13.65 -4.10 -19.81
C GLU A 390 -14.05 -4.96 -18.61
N ILE A 391 -13.21 -4.94 -17.58
CA ILE A 391 -13.49 -5.54 -16.28
C ILE A 391 -14.39 -4.60 -15.49
N LEU A 392 -15.55 -5.12 -15.07
CA LEU A 392 -16.50 -4.39 -14.22
C LEU A 392 -16.59 -5.05 -12.86
N ILE A 393 -16.58 -4.22 -11.80
CA ILE A 393 -16.62 -4.68 -10.41
C ILE A 393 -17.86 -4.13 -9.71
N ARG A 394 -18.56 -4.96 -8.93
CA ARG A 394 -19.65 -4.55 -8.05
C ARG A 394 -19.47 -5.16 -6.67
N GLY A 395 -19.67 -4.36 -5.63
CA GLY A 395 -19.58 -4.80 -4.23
C GLY A 395 -19.55 -3.63 -3.26
N LYS A 396 -19.67 -3.94 -1.99
CA LYS A 396 -19.69 -2.93 -0.90
C LYS A 396 -18.35 -2.21 -0.70
N HIS A 397 -17.29 -2.66 -1.34
CA HIS A 397 -15.96 -2.04 -1.33
C HIS A 397 -15.76 -1.04 -2.46
N VAL A 398 -16.73 -0.89 -3.38
CA VAL A 398 -16.69 0.17 -4.40
C VAL A 398 -16.83 1.53 -3.70
N MET A 399 -15.99 2.48 -4.09
CA MET A 399 -15.92 3.82 -3.52
C MET A 399 -17.28 4.52 -3.49
N LYS A 400 -17.42 5.47 -2.58
CA LYS A 400 -18.56 6.40 -2.55
C LYS A 400 -18.59 7.29 -3.81
N GLY A 401 -17.41 7.68 -4.33
CA GLY A 401 -17.24 8.46 -5.54
C GLY A 401 -15.92 9.22 -5.53
N TYR A 402 -15.73 10.07 -6.55
CA TYR A 402 -14.63 11.04 -6.56
C TYR A 402 -15.06 12.32 -5.85
N TYR A 403 -14.32 12.70 -4.83
CA TYR A 403 -14.61 13.86 -4.01
C TYR A 403 -14.69 15.15 -4.84
N LYS A 404 -15.82 15.87 -4.71
CA LYS A 404 -16.15 17.09 -5.50
C LYS A 404 -16.09 16.90 -7.04
N ASN A 405 -16.29 15.66 -7.52
CA ASN A 405 -16.29 15.39 -8.95
C ASN A 405 -17.37 14.36 -9.33
N GLN A 406 -18.63 14.82 -9.31
CA GLN A 406 -19.78 13.96 -9.60
C GLN A 406 -19.80 13.47 -11.05
N GLU A 407 -19.31 14.28 -12.00
CA GLU A 407 -19.23 13.92 -13.42
C GLU A 407 -18.33 12.67 -13.58
N ALA A 408 -17.10 12.72 -13.09
CA ALA A 408 -16.20 11.58 -13.15
C ALA A 408 -16.74 10.37 -12.35
N THR A 409 -17.49 10.62 -11.26
CA THR A 409 -18.14 9.53 -10.50
C THR A 409 -19.18 8.82 -11.36
N ASN A 410 -20.04 9.58 -12.04
CA ASN A 410 -21.11 9.03 -12.89
C ASN A 410 -20.57 8.30 -14.12
N GLU A 411 -19.39 8.72 -14.63
CA GLU A 411 -18.70 8.04 -15.73
C GLU A 411 -18.02 6.75 -15.28
N THR A 412 -17.60 6.67 -14.01
CA THR A 412 -16.81 5.54 -13.50
C THR A 412 -17.69 4.49 -12.80
N VAL A 413 -18.75 4.91 -12.11
CA VAL A 413 -19.71 4.00 -11.44
C VAL A 413 -21.07 4.13 -12.11
N ILE A 414 -21.42 3.13 -12.94
CA ILE A 414 -22.66 3.12 -13.71
C ILE A 414 -23.52 1.93 -13.27
N ASN A 415 -24.73 2.21 -12.78
CA ASN A 415 -25.65 1.18 -12.29
C ASN A 415 -25.00 0.21 -11.28
N GLU A 416 -24.31 0.79 -10.30
CA GLU A 416 -23.54 0.08 -9.24
C GLU A 416 -22.30 -0.68 -9.72
N TRP A 417 -21.98 -0.66 -11.01
CA TRP A 417 -20.78 -1.25 -11.55
C TRP A 417 -19.67 -0.24 -11.69
N LEU A 418 -18.53 -0.53 -11.08
CA LEU A 418 -17.28 0.21 -11.27
C LEU A 418 -16.67 -0.20 -12.61
N HIS A 419 -16.53 0.74 -13.51
CA HIS A 419 -15.80 0.66 -14.77
C HIS A 419 -14.31 0.88 -14.48
N THR A 420 -13.52 -0.21 -14.57
CA THR A 420 -12.12 -0.18 -14.12
C THR A 420 -11.17 0.46 -15.12
N GLY A 421 -11.54 0.49 -16.38
CA GLY A 421 -10.66 0.84 -17.49
C GLY A 421 -9.63 -0.23 -17.81
N ASP A 422 -9.62 -1.36 -17.09
CA ASP A 422 -8.76 -2.51 -17.35
C ASP A 422 -9.50 -3.55 -18.20
N ILE A 423 -8.77 -4.23 -19.10
CA ILE A 423 -9.31 -5.28 -19.97
C ILE A 423 -8.88 -6.63 -19.44
N GLY A 424 -9.80 -7.59 -19.47
CA GLY A 424 -9.51 -8.91 -18.97
C GLY A 424 -10.43 -9.99 -19.51
N LYS A 425 -10.24 -11.19 -18.97
CA LYS A 425 -11.09 -12.35 -19.25
C LYS A 425 -11.23 -13.20 -17.99
N ILE A 426 -12.39 -13.83 -17.85
CA ILE A 426 -12.66 -14.81 -16.81
C ILE A 426 -12.72 -16.18 -17.48
N ASP A 427 -11.99 -17.15 -16.94
CA ASP A 427 -12.02 -18.51 -17.46
C ASP A 427 -13.20 -19.33 -16.89
N ALA A 428 -13.37 -20.56 -17.38
CA ALA A 428 -14.48 -21.44 -16.97
C ALA A 428 -14.45 -21.82 -15.48
N GLU A 429 -13.30 -21.66 -14.80
CA GLU A 429 -13.13 -21.92 -13.37
C GLU A 429 -13.32 -20.66 -12.51
N GLY A 430 -13.57 -19.49 -13.14
CA GLY A 430 -13.81 -18.21 -12.48
C GLY A 430 -12.54 -17.40 -12.17
N TYR A 431 -11.38 -17.75 -12.73
CA TYR A 431 -10.14 -16.99 -12.55
C TYR A 431 -10.07 -15.82 -13.53
N LEU A 432 -9.76 -14.64 -13.01
CA LEU A 432 -9.57 -13.41 -13.77
C LEU A 432 -8.13 -13.30 -14.27
N SER A 433 -7.97 -12.95 -15.55
CA SER A 433 -6.68 -12.53 -16.14
C SER A 433 -6.81 -11.14 -16.72
N ILE A 434 -5.86 -10.26 -16.40
CA ILE A 434 -5.78 -8.91 -16.96
C ILE A 434 -4.96 -8.99 -18.25
N THR A 435 -5.47 -8.36 -19.31
CA THR A 435 -4.82 -8.38 -20.63
C THR A 435 -4.38 -6.98 -21.10
N GLY A 436 -4.77 -5.91 -20.42
CA GLY A 436 -4.35 -4.56 -20.74
C GLY A 436 -5.18 -3.48 -20.07
N ARG A 437 -4.99 -2.23 -20.51
CA ARG A 437 -5.81 -1.08 -20.15
C ARG A 437 -6.42 -0.45 -21.38
N ILE A 438 -7.67 -0.03 -21.31
CA ILE A 438 -8.40 0.59 -22.44
C ILE A 438 -7.62 1.78 -23.01
N LYS A 439 -7.16 2.67 -22.13
CA LYS A 439 -6.43 3.89 -22.50
C LYS A 439 -4.99 3.65 -23.00
N GLU A 440 -4.45 2.47 -22.77
CA GLU A 440 -3.08 2.10 -23.15
C GLU A 440 -3.04 1.19 -24.37
N ILE A 441 -4.21 0.84 -24.94
CA ILE A 441 -4.25 0.07 -26.20
C ILE A 441 -3.76 0.95 -27.34
N TYR A 442 -2.77 0.45 -28.05
CA TYR A 442 -2.33 1.04 -29.31
C TYR A 442 -3.21 0.57 -30.46
N VAL A 443 -3.64 1.51 -31.29
CA VAL A 443 -4.26 1.18 -32.56
C VAL A 443 -3.21 1.35 -33.65
N SER A 444 -2.73 0.24 -34.21
CA SER A 444 -1.79 0.28 -35.33
C SER A 444 -2.39 1.02 -36.53
N SER A 445 -1.57 1.52 -37.44
CA SER A 445 -2.07 2.14 -38.68
C SER A 445 -2.90 1.23 -39.56
N GLY A 446 -2.88 -0.07 -39.29
CA GLY A 446 -3.72 -1.10 -39.95
C GLY A 446 -5.01 -1.43 -39.19
N GLY A 447 -5.35 -0.67 -38.11
CA GLY A 447 -6.55 -0.87 -37.29
C GLY A 447 -6.47 -2.03 -36.30
N LYS A 448 -5.29 -2.60 -36.07
CA LYS A 448 -5.12 -3.70 -35.10
C LYS A 448 -4.88 -3.15 -33.70
N ASN A 449 -5.69 -3.60 -32.74
CA ASN A 449 -5.48 -3.32 -31.32
C ASN A 449 -4.30 -4.12 -30.78
N ILE A 450 -3.39 -3.45 -30.08
CA ILE A 450 -2.18 -4.00 -29.47
C ILE A 450 -2.19 -3.58 -27.99
N ALA A 451 -2.16 -4.56 -27.09
CA ALA A 451 -2.01 -4.32 -25.66
C ALA A 451 -0.51 -4.30 -25.29
N PRO A 452 0.10 -3.14 -25.04
CA PRO A 452 1.53 -3.03 -24.76
C PRO A 452 1.96 -3.87 -23.58
N LEU A 453 1.18 -3.84 -22.49
CA LEU A 453 1.46 -4.52 -21.23
C LEU A 453 1.84 -5.99 -21.40
N VAL A 454 1.08 -6.74 -22.20
CA VAL A 454 1.33 -8.18 -22.43
C VAL A 454 2.69 -8.41 -23.10
N ILE A 455 3.02 -7.54 -24.05
CA ILE A 455 4.29 -7.64 -24.78
C ILE A 455 5.44 -7.23 -23.87
N GLU A 456 5.31 -6.14 -23.14
CA GLU A 456 6.30 -5.61 -22.22
C GLU A 456 6.64 -6.62 -21.11
N GLU A 457 5.65 -7.24 -20.50
CA GLU A 457 5.84 -8.28 -19.48
C GLU A 457 6.49 -9.55 -20.08
N THR A 458 6.10 -9.93 -21.29
CA THR A 458 6.78 -11.03 -21.99
C THR A 458 8.25 -10.73 -22.23
N MET A 459 8.59 -9.51 -22.63
CA MET A 459 9.97 -9.10 -22.84
C MET A 459 10.78 -9.01 -21.56
N LYS A 460 10.18 -8.59 -20.44
CA LYS A 460 10.82 -8.58 -19.11
C LYS A 460 11.12 -9.99 -18.58
N SER A 461 10.52 -11.04 -19.14
CA SER A 461 10.89 -12.41 -18.80
C SER A 461 12.29 -12.81 -19.31
N ILE A 462 12.86 -12.04 -20.23
CA ILE A 462 14.23 -12.24 -20.71
C ILE A 462 15.21 -11.75 -19.64
N PRO A 463 16.15 -12.59 -19.13
CA PRO A 463 17.00 -12.24 -17.99
C PRO A 463 17.84 -10.95 -18.15
N LEU A 464 18.16 -10.58 -19.39
CA LEU A 464 18.93 -9.36 -19.69
C LEU A 464 18.06 -8.09 -19.69
N VAL A 465 16.74 -8.19 -19.68
CA VAL A 465 15.82 -7.06 -19.79
C VAL A 465 15.36 -6.66 -18.39
N SER A 466 15.73 -5.46 -17.96
CA SER A 466 15.25 -4.89 -16.68
C SER A 466 13.90 -4.21 -16.85
N GLN A 467 13.73 -3.38 -17.90
CA GLN A 467 12.48 -2.72 -18.24
C GLN A 467 12.27 -2.78 -19.75
N CYS A 468 11.00 -2.79 -20.14
CA CYS A 468 10.60 -2.70 -21.53
C CYS A 468 9.48 -1.67 -21.66
N TYR A 469 9.56 -0.82 -22.66
CA TYR A 469 8.52 0.15 -23.02
C TYR A 469 8.22 0.02 -24.51
N LEU A 470 6.98 -0.32 -24.86
CA LEU A 470 6.55 -0.47 -26.25
C LEU A 470 6.13 0.90 -26.83
N VAL A 471 6.51 1.16 -28.06
CA VAL A 471 6.12 2.37 -28.81
C VAL A 471 5.51 1.94 -30.13
N GLY A 472 4.23 2.29 -30.36
CA GLY A 472 3.58 1.76 -31.59
C GLY A 472 2.23 2.39 -31.96
N ASP A 473 1.69 3.32 -31.14
CA ASP A 473 0.40 3.93 -31.42
C ASP A 473 0.43 4.65 -32.77
N LYS A 474 -0.60 4.36 -33.62
CA LYS A 474 -0.74 4.91 -34.99
C LYS A 474 0.41 4.61 -35.95
N ARG A 475 1.35 3.72 -35.58
CA ARG A 475 2.51 3.32 -36.39
C ARG A 475 2.23 2.01 -37.16
N LYS A 476 3.00 1.79 -38.23
CA LYS A 476 2.92 0.53 -39.01
C LYS A 476 3.47 -0.68 -38.27
N TYR A 477 4.37 -0.45 -37.31
CA TYR A 477 5.01 -1.48 -36.47
C TYR A 477 5.27 -0.95 -35.09
N CYS A 478 5.38 -1.83 -34.11
CA CYS A 478 5.83 -1.49 -32.77
C CYS A 478 7.34 -1.60 -32.68
N THR A 479 7.92 -0.74 -31.88
CA THR A 479 9.31 -0.78 -31.43
C THR A 479 9.32 -0.84 -29.91
N ALA A 480 10.38 -1.40 -29.32
CA ALA A 480 10.52 -1.43 -27.87
C ALA A 480 11.85 -0.76 -27.45
N LEU A 481 11.75 -0.01 -26.35
CA LEU A 481 12.90 0.51 -25.62
C LEU A 481 13.17 -0.43 -24.45
N PHE A 482 14.43 -0.80 -24.25
CA PHE A 482 14.83 -1.69 -23.16
C PHE A 482 15.85 -1.01 -22.27
N THR A 483 15.76 -1.27 -20.96
CA THR A 483 16.89 -1.11 -20.05
C THR A 483 17.45 -2.49 -19.73
N LEU A 484 18.78 -2.60 -19.62
CA LEU A 484 19.45 -3.86 -19.35
C LEU A 484 19.67 -4.05 -17.84
N ASP A 485 19.61 -5.29 -17.39
CA ASP A 485 19.98 -5.66 -16.03
C ASP A 485 21.50 -5.71 -15.89
N VAL A 486 22.07 -4.66 -15.30
CA VAL A 486 23.52 -4.51 -15.10
C VAL A 486 24.08 -5.65 -14.23
N GLY A 487 23.31 -6.18 -13.29
CA GLY A 487 23.73 -7.29 -12.44
C GLY A 487 23.90 -8.60 -13.22
N VAL A 488 23.08 -8.83 -14.25
CA VAL A 488 23.22 -9.98 -15.15
C VAL A 488 24.44 -9.80 -16.06
N ILE A 489 24.60 -8.60 -16.62
CA ILE A 489 25.74 -8.28 -17.51
C ILE A 489 27.08 -8.46 -16.79
N LEU A 490 27.18 -7.99 -15.54
CA LEU A 490 28.41 -8.11 -14.76
C LEU A 490 28.72 -9.56 -14.36
N ARG A 491 27.69 -10.38 -14.11
CA ARG A 491 27.86 -11.83 -13.84
C ARG A 491 28.38 -12.59 -15.06
N ASP A 492 27.86 -12.30 -16.22
CA ASP A 492 28.29 -12.95 -17.46
C ASP A 492 29.69 -12.53 -17.87
N LYS A 493 30.10 -11.25 -17.65
CA LYS A 493 31.49 -10.82 -17.86
C LYS A 493 32.50 -11.57 -16.98
N VAL A 494 32.14 -11.84 -15.71
CA VAL A 494 33.03 -12.61 -14.81
C VAL A 494 33.19 -14.07 -15.28
N HIS A 495 32.23 -14.60 -16.05
CA HIS A 495 32.36 -15.95 -16.65
C HIS A 495 33.14 -15.97 -17.96
N VAL A 496 33.26 -14.83 -18.67
CA VAL A 496 34.04 -14.72 -19.92
C VAL A 496 35.51 -14.44 -19.63
N GLU A 497 35.83 -13.88 -18.47
CA GLU A 497 37.23 -13.63 -18.04
C GLU A 497 37.83 -14.78 -17.21
N ARG A 498 37.14 -15.91 -17.04
CA ARG A 498 37.61 -17.16 -16.42
C ARG A 498 37.60 -18.29 -17.46
#